data_f9eb70e0c82d8b514f78fe8015122f9c
#
_entry.id   f9eb70e0c82d8b514f78fe8015122f9c
#
_cell.length_a   1.000
_cell.length_b   1.000
_cell.length_c   1.000
_cell.angle_alpha   90.00
_cell.angle_beta   90.00
_cell.angle_gamma   90.00
#
_symmetry.space_group_name_H-M   'P 1'
#
loop_
_entity.id
_entity.type
_entity.pdbx_description
1 polymer ?
#
loop_
_entity_poly.entity_id
_entity_poly.type
_entity_poly.pdbx_seq_one_letter_code
_entity_poly.pdbx_strand_id
1 'polypeptide(L)'
;MTGKRQIVTAGILLILLGLTGCGAAVSSQGASEETETISSWETIPETEKPTENDTEAGTENAEEQEENDAVLSGEQEAEVQASEVSGIDGSMTGTEKAKELVSSFMKERGLNSGNFAVAYQNLATGEVFYYNELKQWDACSTYKFPLNLLYYDMEASGQITGDTIIPGTQTPLSECHHQSLEFSNNDLSEALMDNLGSYDVVKQNMRKYFTLTDAEIDNSYYHHNYFCARMMMDCAAYLYQHQNEYPDALRYLEAAQPGEYFRTYLPGVTIAQKYGLRDGYNHNAGIVFADTPFVLSVYSYQAGGNEMIGRLAELFAQYTEGQDGSVY
;
A
#
# COMPACT_ATOMS: atom_id res chain seq x y z
N MET A 1 62.72 6.24 18.43
CA MET A 1 62.05 7.12 19.41
C MET A 1 60.67 6.51 19.68
N THR A 2 60.54 5.94 20.85
CA THR A 2 59.44 5.11 21.31
C THR A 2 58.35 5.95 22.01
N GLY A 3 57.12 5.94 21.54
CA GLY A 3 55.98 6.58 22.17
C GLY A 3 55.00 5.55 22.73
N LYS A 4 54.92 5.47 24.05
CA LYS A 4 54.07 4.58 24.81
C LYS A 4 52.59 5.02 24.76
N ARG A 5 51.67 4.09 24.48
CA ARG A 5 50.25 4.25 24.68
C ARG A 5 49.87 3.90 26.14
N GLN A 6 49.19 4.79 26.82
CA GLN A 6 48.56 4.54 28.13
C GLN A 6 47.15 3.99 27.93
N ILE A 7 46.88 2.89 28.62
CA ILE A 7 45.55 2.28 28.77
C ILE A 7 44.97 2.82 30.08
N VAL A 8 43.77 3.42 29.99
CA VAL A 8 43.01 3.83 31.17
C VAL A 8 41.89 2.79 31.39
N THR A 9 42.03 2.09 32.51
CA THR A 9 41.03 1.13 32.99
C THR A 9 40.07 1.86 33.95
N ALA A 10 38.80 1.91 33.66
CA ALA A 10 37.77 2.42 34.58
C ALA A 10 37.09 1.26 35.29
N GLY A 11 37.20 1.26 36.61
CA GLY A 11 36.65 0.20 37.47
C GLY A 11 35.19 0.37 37.75
N ILE A 12 34.50 -0.77 37.82
CA ILE A 12 33.10 -0.91 38.22
C ILE A 12 33.04 -1.01 39.74
N LEU A 13 32.27 -0.16 40.40
CA LEU A 13 31.96 -0.19 41.83
C LEU A 13 30.57 -0.79 42.02
N LEU A 14 30.53 -2.02 42.55
CA LEU A 14 29.29 -2.65 43.05
C LEU A 14 29.03 -2.14 44.48
N ILE A 15 27.86 -1.59 44.74
CA ILE A 15 27.34 -1.40 46.11
C ILE A 15 26.17 -2.33 46.35
N LEU A 16 26.40 -3.34 47.16
CA LEU A 16 25.40 -4.19 47.82
C LEU A 16 24.97 -3.49 49.13
N LEU A 17 23.68 -3.22 49.28
CA LEU A 17 23.10 -2.95 50.60
C LEU A 17 21.87 -3.86 50.75
N GLY A 18 22.03 -4.85 51.60
CA GLY A 18 20.94 -5.66 52.14
C GLY A 18 20.31 -4.98 53.35
N LEU A 19 19.02 -5.10 53.51
CA LEU A 19 18.35 -4.98 54.78
C LEU A 19 17.15 -5.94 54.87
N THR A 20 17.18 -6.74 55.88
CA THR A 20 16.23 -7.70 56.41
C THR A 20 15.03 -7.03 57.08
N GLY A 21 13.84 -7.64 56.97
CA GLY A 21 12.95 -7.55 58.10
C GLY A 21 11.46 -7.60 57.89
N CYS A 22 10.85 -8.64 58.38
CA CYS A 22 9.53 -8.81 59.00
C CYS A 22 8.26 -8.78 58.14
N GLY A 23 7.57 -9.91 58.23
CA GLY A 23 6.27 -10.19 57.68
C GLY A 23 5.09 -9.53 58.39
N ALA A 24 3.99 -9.46 57.66
CA ALA A 24 2.63 -9.53 58.19
C ALA A 24 1.71 -10.07 57.11
N ALA A 25 0.97 -11.11 57.44
CA ALA A 25 -0.08 -11.70 56.67
C ALA A 25 -1.30 -10.77 56.66
N VAL A 26 -1.86 -10.46 55.45
CA VAL A 26 -3.21 -9.94 55.32
C VAL A 26 -3.89 -10.63 54.12
N SER A 27 -5.11 -11.03 54.42
CA SER A 27 -6.14 -11.78 53.71
C SER A 27 -6.39 -11.43 52.26
N SER A 28 -6.66 -12.52 51.48
CA SER A 28 -7.32 -12.50 50.18
C SER A 28 -8.63 -11.71 50.13
N GLN A 29 -8.70 -10.72 49.26
CA GLN A 29 -9.95 -10.29 48.63
C GLN A 29 -9.71 -10.22 47.13
N GLY A 30 -10.60 -10.91 46.38
CA GLY A 30 -10.55 -10.98 44.93
C GLY A 30 -10.76 -9.62 44.29
N ALA A 31 -9.86 -9.26 43.43
CA ALA A 31 -10.07 -8.24 42.43
C ALA A 31 -10.56 -8.90 41.15
N SER A 32 -11.78 -8.62 40.80
CA SER A 32 -12.32 -8.88 39.46
C SER A 32 -11.52 -8.04 38.48
N GLU A 33 -10.81 -8.68 37.55
CA GLU A 33 -10.26 -8.02 36.38
C GLU A 33 -11.45 -7.50 35.54
N GLU A 34 -11.65 -6.21 35.59
CA GLU A 34 -12.44 -5.49 34.59
C GLU A 34 -11.61 -5.47 33.31
N THR A 35 -12.05 -6.21 32.31
CA THR A 35 -11.63 -6.02 30.92
C THR A 35 -12.02 -4.63 30.48
N GLU A 36 -11.06 -3.70 30.44
CA GLU A 36 -11.25 -2.42 29.77
C GLU A 36 -11.44 -2.69 28.27
N THR A 37 -12.68 -2.63 27.83
CA THR A 37 -13.06 -2.53 26.42
C THR A 37 -12.53 -1.21 25.89
N ILE A 38 -11.78 -1.27 24.79
CA ILE A 38 -11.31 -0.12 24.01
C ILE A 38 -12.54 0.61 23.46
N SER A 39 -13.07 1.57 24.21
CA SER A 39 -14.16 2.43 23.77
C SER A 39 -13.75 3.87 23.94
N SER A 40 -13.20 4.46 22.88
CA SER A 40 -13.34 5.88 22.60
C SER A 40 -12.87 6.24 21.20
N TRP A 41 -13.59 5.80 20.19
CA TRP A 41 -13.71 6.56 18.95
C TRP A 41 -15.01 7.33 19.07
N GLU A 42 -14.97 8.65 18.94
CA GLU A 42 -16.18 9.48 18.94
C GLU A 42 -17.10 9.00 17.83
N THR A 43 -18.23 8.41 18.23
CA THR A 43 -19.30 7.99 17.34
C THR A 43 -19.95 9.22 16.70
N ILE A 44 -19.78 9.37 15.38
CA ILE A 44 -20.63 10.24 14.57
C ILE A 44 -22.01 9.57 14.51
N PRO A 45 -23.13 10.28 14.73
CA PRO A 45 -24.45 9.67 14.82
C PRO A 45 -24.87 9.04 13.50
N GLU A 46 -25.38 7.81 13.57
CA GLU A 46 -26.07 7.10 12.48
C GLU A 46 -27.19 7.95 11.89
N THR A 47 -27.07 8.27 10.60
CA THR A 47 -28.21 8.74 9.82
C THR A 47 -28.98 7.53 9.29
N GLU A 48 -30.29 7.55 9.54
CA GLU A 48 -31.27 6.50 9.28
C GLU A 48 -31.22 5.96 7.84
N LYS A 49 -31.28 4.63 7.74
CA LYS A 49 -31.50 3.89 6.47
C LYS A 49 -32.82 4.28 5.82
N PRO A 50 -32.84 4.50 4.48
CA PRO A 50 -34.09 4.52 3.75
C PRO A 50 -34.61 3.08 3.55
N THR A 51 -35.84 2.85 3.93
CA THR A 51 -36.63 1.64 3.66
C THR A 51 -36.90 1.48 2.16
N GLU A 52 -36.59 0.30 1.64
CA GLU A 52 -37.06 -0.17 0.31
C GLU A 52 -38.61 -0.21 0.27
N ASN A 53 -39.17 0.37 -0.77
CA ASN A 53 -40.52 0.10 -1.21
C ASN A 53 -40.53 -0.18 -2.72
N ASP A 54 -40.89 -1.42 -3.04
CA ASP A 54 -41.24 -1.88 -4.38
C ASP A 54 -42.41 -1.10 -4.94
N THR A 55 -42.36 -0.69 -6.20
CA THR A 55 -43.51 -0.75 -7.11
C THR A 55 -43.08 -0.74 -8.58
N GLU A 56 -43.70 -1.63 -9.32
CA GLU A 56 -43.56 -1.96 -10.74
C GLU A 56 -44.06 -0.89 -11.72
N ALA A 57 -43.52 -1.01 -12.92
CA ALA A 57 -44.12 -0.91 -14.26
C ALA A 57 -44.56 0.46 -14.83
N GLY A 58 -44.12 0.68 -16.05
CA GLY A 58 -44.74 1.61 -16.99
C GLY A 58 -43.81 1.97 -18.18
N THR A 59 -43.98 1.23 -19.27
CA THR A 59 -43.53 1.51 -20.65
C THR A 59 -44.08 2.82 -21.19
N GLU A 60 -43.31 3.54 -22.05
CA GLU A 60 -43.63 3.92 -23.43
C GLU A 60 -42.91 5.19 -23.89
N ASN A 61 -42.19 4.99 -24.99
CA ASN A 61 -42.08 5.71 -26.27
C ASN A 61 -41.84 7.24 -26.40
N ALA A 62 -40.79 7.50 -27.09
CA ALA A 62 -40.67 8.06 -28.44
C ALA A 62 -40.46 9.58 -28.63
N GLU A 63 -39.51 9.84 -29.52
CA GLU A 63 -39.39 10.82 -30.59
C GLU A 63 -38.90 12.25 -30.31
N GLU A 64 -37.70 12.46 -30.89
CA GLU A 64 -37.30 13.46 -31.90
C GLU A 64 -37.57 14.96 -31.64
N GLN A 65 -36.52 15.76 -31.72
CA GLN A 65 -36.25 16.70 -32.79
C GLN A 65 -35.05 17.62 -32.51
N GLU A 66 -34.24 17.67 -33.48
CA GLU A 66 -33.25 18.54 -34.06
C GLU A 66 -33.42 20.08 -33.89
N GLU A 67 -32.30 20.70 -33.98
CA GLU A 67 -31.82 21.79 -34.83
C GLU A 67 -31.29 23.06 -34.16
N ASN A 68 -30.02 23.33 -34.52
CA ASN A 68 -29.42 24.61 -34.98
C ASN A 68 -29.33 25.83 -34.02
N ASP A 69 -28.31 26.56 -33.97
CA ASP A 69 -27.29 27.13 -34.81
C ASP A 69 -26.25 27.96 -34.02
N ALA A 70 -25.05 27.79 -34.33
CA ALA A 70 -23.95 28.64 -34.72
C ALA A 70 -23.67 30.02 -34.02
N VAL A 71 -22.37 30.20 -33.80
CA VAL A 71 -21.49 31.30 -34.24
C VAL A 71 -20.66 32.00 -33.16
N LEU A 72 -19.35 31.69 -33.22
CA LEU A 72 -18.14 32.54 -33.10
C LEU A 72 -17.81 33.25 -31.78
N SER A 73 -16.66 32.87 -31.22
CA SER A 73 -15.43 33.68 -31.37
C SER A 73 -14.22 32.95 -30.69
N GLY A 74 -13.09 33.05 -31.37
CA GLY A 74 -11.88 32.32 -31.06
C GLY A 74 -11.11 32.88 -29.87
N GLU A 75 -10.48 31.96 -29.18
CA GLU A 75 -9.24 32.18 -28.45
C GLU A 75 -8.31 30.98 -28.71
N GLN A 76 -7.07 31.29 -29.03
CA GLN A 76 -6.03 30.38 -29.41
C GLN A 76 -5.66 29.52 -28.21
N GLU A 77 -6.07 28.27 -28.19
CA GLU A 77 -5.48 27.25 -27.35
C GLU A 77 -4.20 26.71 -28.00
N ALA A 78 -3.10 26.86 -27.30
CA ALA A 78 -1.85 26.23 -27.67
C ALA A 78 -2.04 24.72 -27.58
N GLU A 79 -2.13 24.03 -28.72
CA GLU A 79 -2.07 22.59 -28.86
C GLU A 79 -0.73 22.09 -28.34
N VAL A 80 -0.76 21.50 -27.15
CA VAL A 80 0.25 20.55 -26.73
C VAL A 80 -0.03 19.27 -27.54
N GLN A 81 0.71 19.07 -28.61
CA GLN A 81 0.69 17.82 -29.37
C GLN A 81 1.13 16.68 -28.45
N ALA A 82 0.16 15.95 -27.93
CA ALA A 82 0.39 14.61 -27.41
C ALA A 82 0.75 13.73 -28.61
N SER A 83 1.99 13.27 -28.69
CA SER A 83 2.41 12.28 -29.66
C SER A 83 1.61 11.00 -29.40
N GLU A 84 0.64 10.70 -30.25
CA GLU A 84 -0.07 9.42 -30.25
C GLU A 84 0.94 8.30 -30.56
N VAL A 85 1.35 7.58 -29.52
CA VAL A 85 1.97 6.28 -29.69
C VAL A 85 0.84 5.34 -30.16
N SER A 86 0.73 5.12 -31.46
CA SER A 86 -0.40 4.47 -32.10
C SER A 86 -0.57 3.05 -31.56
N GLY A 87 -1.65 2.78 -30.84
CA GLY A 87 -2.14 1.45 -30.50
C GLY A 87 -2.28 1.12 -29.02
N ILE A 88 -1.99 2.03 -28.09
CA ILE A 88 -2.24 1.85 -26.65
C ILE A 88 -3.33 2.84 -26.25
N ASP A 89 -4.42 2.33 -25.67
CA ASP A 89 -5.47 3.14 -25.07
C ASP A 89 -5.03 3.67 -23.70
N GLY A 90 -5.40 4.88 -23.36
CA GLY A 90 -5.05 5.56 -22.10
C GLY A 90 -3.81 6.44 -22.17
N SER A 91 -3.74 7.41 -21.27
CA SER A 91 -2.64 8.36 -21.16
C SER A 91 -1.50 7.80 -20.31
N MET A 92 -0.27 8.11 -20.68
CA MET A 92 0.94 7.85 -19.91
C MET A 92 1.53 9.16 -19.40
N THR A 93 1.89 9.20 -18.13
CA THR A 93 2.66 10.30 -17.54
C THR A 93 4.09 9.81 -17.28
N GLY A 94 5.09 10.62 -17.62
CA GLY A 94 6.50 10.25 -17.41
C GLY A 94 7.39 10.78 -18.54
N THR A 95 8.67 10.42 -18.52
CA THR A 95 9.63 10.74 -19.60
C THR A 95 9.29 9.99 -20.86
N GLU A 96 9.68 10.52 -22.02
CA GLU A 96 9.47 9.84 -23.31
C GLU A 96 10.14 8.47 -23.34
N LYS A 97 11.34 8.34 -22.76
CA LYS A 97 12.03 7.03 -22.65
C LYS A 97 11.21 6.01 -21.85
N ALA A 98 10.66 6.39 -20.69
CA ALA A 98 9.81 5.50 -19.89
C ALA A 98 8.53 5.12 -20.65
N LYS A 99 7.90 6.07 -21.34
CA LYS A 99 6.71 5.84 -22.17
C LYS A 99 6.99 4.85 -23.31
N GLU A 100 8.10 5.01 -24.02
CA GLU A 100 8.52 4.08 -25.10
C GLU A 100 8.76 2.68 -24.57
N LEU A 101 9.50 2.53 -23.45
CA LEU A 101 9.81 1.23 -22.86
C LEU A 101 8.53 0.52 -22.39
N VAL A 102 7.67 1.20 -21.64
CA VAL A 102 6.43 0.58 -21.14
C VAL A 102 5.44 0.32 -22.27
N SER A 103 5.35 1.20 -23.27
CA SER A 103 4.50 0.96 -24.46
C SER A 103 4.93 -0.29 -25.23
N SER A 104 6.23 -0.49 -25.42
CA SER A 104 6.77 -1.70 -26.06
C SER A 104 6.47 -2.94 -25.24
N PHE A 105 6.70 -2.89 -23.94
CA PHE A 105 6.37 -3.95 -22.99
C PHE A 105 4.89 -4.34 -23.02
N MET A 106 4.00 -3.34 -23.02
CA MET A 106 2.56 -3.54 -23.08
C MET A 106 2.13 -4.17 -24.40
N LYS A 107 2.65 -3.68 -25.51
CA LYS A 107 2.34 -4.19 -26.85
C LYS A 107 2.71 -5.66 -27.00
N GLU A 108 3.89 -6.06 -26.54
CA GLU A 108 4.37 -7.45 -26.59
C GLU A 108 3.49 -8.42 -25.79
N ARG A 109 2.84 -7.94 -24.73
CA ARG A 109 2.06 -8.74 -23.77
C ARG A 109 0.55 -8.56 -23.87
N GLY A 110 0.06 -7.75 -24.81
CA GLY A 110 -1.37 -7.48 -24.98
C GLY A 110 -1.98 -6.73 -23.78
N LEU A 111 -1.16 -5.91 -23.11
CA LEU A 111 -1.62 -5.10 -21.98
C LEU A 111 -2.33 -3.83 -22.48
N ASN A 112 -3.37 -3.42 -21.75
CA ASN A 112 -4.19 -2.25 -22.08
C ASN A 112 -4.89 -1.71 -20.81
N SER A 113 -5.64 -0.62 -20.93
CA SER A 113 -6.34 0.01 -19.80
C SER A 113 -7.40 -0.87 -19.14
N GLY A 114 -7.86 -1.92 -19.82
CA GLY A 114 -8.79 -2.91 -19.26
C GLY A 114 -8.13 -3.87 -18.28
N ASN A 115 -6.87 -4.21 -18.50
CA ASN A 115 -6.19 -5.32 -17.80
C ASN A 115 -4.89 -4.95 -17.08
N PHE A 116 -4.43 -3.69 -17.15
CA PHE A 116 -3.15 -3.28 -16.60
C PHE A 116 -3.16 -1.84 -16.07
N ALA A 117 -2.44 -1.62 -14.97
CA ALA A 117 -2.09 -0.31 -14.42
C ALA A 117 -0.72 -0.37 -13.75
N VAL A 118 0.02 0.73 -13.81
CA VAL A 118 1.32 0.85 -13.16
C VAL A 118 1.57 2.26 -12.66
N ALA A 119 2.21 2.34 -11.48
CA ALA A 119 2.75 3.56 -10.91
C ALA A 119 4.18 3.29 -10.42
N TYR A 120 5.10 4.14 -10.84
CA TYR A 120 6.52 4.08 -10.49
C TYR A 120 6.99 5.44 -9.98
N GLN A 121 7.93 5.42 -9.03
CA GLN A 121 8.67 6.61 -8.61
C GLN A 121 10.13 6.27 -8.30
N ASN A 122 11.05 6.98 -8.92
CA ASN A 122 12.46 7.02 -8.54
C ASN A 122 12.59 7.79 -7.22
N LEU A 123 13.07 7.14 -6.16
CA LEU A 123 13.14 7.74 -4.83
C LEU A 123 14.30 8.71 -4.65
N ALA A 124 15.30 8.67 -5.53
CA ALA A 124 16.43 9.60 -5.50
C ALA A 124 16.12 10.92 -6.22
N THR A 125 15.39 10.86 -7.33
CA THR A 125 15.11 12.03 -8.19
C THR A 125 13.71 12.58 -8.06
N GLY A 126 12.76 11.77 -7.57
CA GLY A 126 11.33 12.08 -7.56
C GLY A 126 10.65 11.90 -8.94
N GLU A 127 11.37 11.42 -9.96
CA GLU A 127 10.79 11.13 -11.27
C GLU A 127 9.71 10.07 -11.15
N VAL A 128 8.59 10.25 -11.87
CA VAL A 128 7.45 9.34 -11.86
C VAL A 128 7.11 8.82 -13.24
N PHE A 129 6.52 7.62 -13.28
CA PHE A 129 5.83 7.09 -14.45
C PHE A 129 4.47 6.54 -14.02
N TYR A 130 3.43 6.88 -14.78
CA TYR A 130 2.06 6.43 -14.55
C TYR A 130 1.40 5.94 -15.83
N TYR A 131 0.65 4.86 -15.71
CA TYR A 131 -0.32 4.43 -16.70
C TYR A 131 -1.53 3.83 -15.97
N ASN A 132 -2.72 4.39 -16.25
CA ASN A 132 -3.99 3.91 -15.69
C ASN A 132 -3.99 3.84 -14.13
N GLU A 133 -3.16 4.64 -13.51
CA GLU A 133 -2.74 4.59 -12.11
C GLU A 133 -3.85 4.88 -11.11
N LEU A 134 -4.90 5.61 -11.54
CA LEU A 134 -6.04 5.97 -10.69
C LEU A 134 -7.21 4.99 -10.79
N LYS A 135 -7.19 4.08 -11.78
CA LYS A 135 -8.25 3.08 -11.94
C LYS A 135 -8.33 2.19 -10.70
N GLN A 136 -9.55 2.07 -10.16
CA GLN A 136 -9.83 1.22 -9.01
C GLN A 136 -9.89 -0.25 -9.43
N TRP A 137 -9.24 -1.10 -8.63
CA TRP A 137 -9.19 -2.54 -8.79
C TRP A 137 -9.53 -3.21 -7.46
N ASP A 138 -10.08 -4.42 -7.49
CA ASP A 138 -10.08 -5.24 -6.28
C ASP A 138 -8.63 -5.44 -5.82
N ALA A 139 -8.30 -4.90 -4.67
CA ALA A 139 -6.92 -4.89 -4.18
C ALA A 139 -6.39 -6.28 -3.81
N CYS A 140 -7.25 -7.27 -3.70
CA CYS A 140 -6.91 -8.57 -3.14
C CYS A 140 -6.21 -8.38 -1.78
N SER A 141 -5.00 -8.89 -1.60
CA SER A 141 -4.24 -8.78 -0.35
C SER A 141 -3.31 -7.56 -0.26
N THR A 142 -3.28 -6.67 -1.26
CA THR A 142 -2.40 -5.49 -1.15
C THR A 142 -2.87 -4.50 -0.08
N TYR A 143 -4.17 -4.47 0.25
CA TYR A 143 -4.73 -3.63 1.33
C TYR A 143 -4.11 -3.89 2.70
N LYS A 144 -3.55 -5.09 2.91
CA LYS A 144 -2.90 -5.48 4.15
C LYS A 144 -1.67 -4.61 4.47
N PHE A 145 -1.05 -4.04 3.45
CA PHE A 145 0.09 -3.16 3.64
C PHE A 145 -0.32 -1.88 4.40
N PRO A 146 -1.17 -0.98 3.87
CA PRO A 146 -1.60 0.20 4.64
C PRO A 146 -2.39 -0.14 5.90
N LEU A 147 -3.09 -1.28 5.96
CA LEU A 147 -3.78 -1.74 7.16
C LEU A 147 -2.81 -1.95 8.33
N ASN A 148 -1.69 -2.61 8.09
CA ASN A 148 -0.70 -2.85 9.13
C ASN A 148 0.00 -1.55 9.55
N LEU A 149 0.25 -0.60 8.63
CA LEU A 149 0.80 0.70 9.00
C LEU A 149 -0.11 1.46 9.98
N LEU A 150 -1.44 1.36 9.84
CA LEU A 150 -2.37 1.96 10.81
C LEU A 150 -2.17 1.40 12.21
N TYR A 151 -1.98 0.10 12.35
CA TYR A 151 -1.73 -0.52 13.65
C TYR A 151 -0.38 -0.13 14.23
N TYR A 152 0.67 -0.05 13.42
CA TYR A 152 1.97 0.46 13.88
C TYR A 152 1.88 1.91 14.37
N ASP A 153 1.07 2.76 13.74
CA ASP A 153 0.82 4.13 14.23
C ASP A 153 0.08 4.13 15.56
N MET A 154 -0.85 3.20 15.77
CA MET A 154 -1.53 3.03 17.06
C MET A 154 -0.56 2.54 18.14
N GLU A 155 0.37 1.65 17.82
CA GLU A 155 1.44 1.22 18.73
C GLU A 155 2.37 2.40 19.08
N ALA A 156 2.80 3.16 18.08
CA ALA A 156 3.67 4.33 18.28
C ALA A 156 3.02 5.41 19.13
N SER A 157 1.69 5.57 19.06
CA SER A 157 0.91 6.51 19.90
C SER A 157 0.57 5.96 21.29
N GLY A 158 0.87 4.68 21.57
CA GLY A 158 0.57 4.02 22.83
C GLY A 158 -0.90 3.62 23.01
N GLN A 159 -1.70 3.62 21.94
CA GLN A 159 -3.10 3.19 21.97
C GLN A 159 -3.24 1.67 22.10
N ILE A 160 -2.27 0.91 21.58
CA ILE A 160 -2.22 -0.53 21.58
C ILE A 160 -0.76 -0.96 21.71
N THR A 161 -0.51 -2.22 22.03
CA THR A 161 0.85 -2.79 22.07
C THR A 161 0.92 -4.07 21.27
N GLY A 162 2.13 -4.47 20.85
CA GLY A 162 2.35 -5.73 20.12
C GLY A 162 1.89 -6.99 20.88
N ASP A 163 1.79 -6.93 22.21
CA ASP A 163 1.30 -8.03 23.05
C ASP A 163 -0.23 -8.09 23.16
N THR A 164 -0.94 -7.07 22.66
CA THR A 164 -2.40 -7.02 22.70
C THR A 164 -3.00 -8.13 21.85
N ILE A 165 -3.83 -8.97 22.47
CA ILE A 165 -4.58 -10.00 21.73
C ILE A 165 -5.68 -9.32 20.90
N ILE A 166 -5.68 -9.56 19.62
CA ILE A 166 -6.67 -8.99 18.70
C ILE A 166 -8.03 -9.67 18.93
N PRO A 167 -9.10 -8.90 19.22
CA PRO A 167 -10.44 -9.45 19.41
C PRO A 167 -10.86 -10.35 18.23
N GLY A 168 -11.52 -11.47 18.55
CA GLY A 168 -11.88 -12.48 17.55
C GLY A 168 -10.77 -13.47 17.20
N THR A 169 -9.54 -13.25 17.70
CA THR A 169 -8.41 -14.17 17.54
C THR A 169 -7.87 -14.65 18.90
N GLN A 170 -6.84 -15.50 18.89
CA GLN A 170 -6.02 -15.82 20.05
C GLN A 170 -4.58 -15.33 19.88
N THR A 171 -4.38 -14.38 18.95
CA THR A 171 -3.09 -13.99 18.40
C THR A 171 -2.73 -12.57 18.83
N PRO A 172 -1.53 -12.33 19.37
CA PRO A 172 -1.08 -10.97 19.68
C PRO A 172 -0.85 -10.17 18.40
N LEU A 173 -0.98 -8.85 18.50
CA LEU A 173 -0.85 -7.92 17.35
C LEU A 173 0.48 -8.10 16.61
N SER A 174 1.60 -8.27 17.33
CA SER A 174 2.91 -8.51 16.74
C SER A 174 2.94 -9.72 15.80
N GLU A 175 2.28 -10.81 16.17
CA GLU A 175 2.14 -11.99 15.31
C GLU A 175 1.10 -11.76 14.19
N CYS A 176 0.04 -10.98 14.44
CA CYS A 176 -0.89 -10.58 13.38
C CYS A 176 -0.18 -9.80 12.29
N HIS A 177 0.73 -8.88 12.63
CA HIS A 177 1.57 -8.16 11.66
C HIS A 177 2.41 -9.11 10.82
N HIS A 178 3.12 -10.00 11.46
CA HIS A 178 3.96 -11.01 10.81
C HIS A 178 3.16 -11.85 9.81
N GLN A 179 2.07 -12.46 10.30
CA GLN A 179 1.22 -13.31 9.47
C GLN A 179 0.53 -12.57 8.33
N SER A 180 0.14 -11.32 8.55
CA SER A 180 -0.54 -10.48 7.56
C SER A 180 0.40 -10.01 6.45
N LEU A 181 1.59 -9.50 6.80
CA LEU A 181 2.51 -8.90 5.84
C LEU A 181 3.35 -9.95 5.11
N GLU A 182 3.97 -10.89 5.82
CA GLU A 182 4.85 -11.90 5.22
C GLU A 182 4.06 -13.02 4.54
N PHE A 183 3.13 -13.65 5.27
CA PHE A 183 2.40 -14.83 4.78
C PHE A 183 1.04 -14.50 4.18
N SER A 184 0.60 -13.24 4.24
CA SER A 184 -0.68 -12.81 3.70
C SER A 184 -1.89 -13.55 4.29
N ASN A 185 -1.84 -13.92 5.58
CA ASN A 185 -2.92 -14.60 6.28
C ASN A 185 -4.21 -13.79 6.20
N ASN A 186 -5.30 -14.40 5.74
CA ASN A 186 -6.58 -13.71 5.54
C ASN A 186 -7.31 -13.54 6.87
N ASP A 187 -7.45 -14.59 7.66
CA ASP A 187 -8.25 -14.59 8.89
C ASP A 187 -7.76 -13.52 9.87
N LEU A 188 -6.43 -13.44 10.08
CA LEU A 188 -5.85 -12.44 10.95
C LEU A 188 -5.94 -11.02 10.38
N SER A 189 -5.80 -10.85 9.05
CA SER A 189 -5.93 -9.55 8.42
C SER A 189 -7.38 -9.04 8.41
N GLU A 190 -8.36 -9.92 8.25
CA GLU A 190 -9.78 -9.60 8.36
C GLU A 190 -10.13 -9.22 9.81
N ALA A 191 -9.61 -9.95 10.80
CA ALA A 191 -9.77 -9.57 12.20
C ALA A 191 -9.17 -8.19 12.49
N LEU A 192 -7.98 -7.87 11.96
CA LEU A 192 -7.40 -6.53 12.07
C LEU A 192 -8.32 -5.48 11.44
N MET A 193 -8.88 -5.74 10.25
CA MET A 193 -9.79 -4.83 9.56
C MET A 193 -11.07 -4.58 10.38
N ASP A 194 -11.71 -5.65 10.85
CA ASP A 194 -12.97 -5.61 11.61
C ASP A 194 -12.85 -4.85 12.93
N ASN A 195 -11.68 -4.91 13.57
CA ASN A 195 -11.44 -4.21 14.83
C ASN A 195 -11.17 -2.70 14.68
N LEU A 196 -10.96 -2.20 13.46
CA LEU A 196 -10.83 -0.76 13.17
C LEU A 196 -12.14 -0.09 12.78
N GLY A 197 -13.21 -0.87 12.54
CA GLY A 197 -14.54 -0.36 12.21
C GLY A 197 -14.95 -0.65 10.77
N SER A 198 -15.87 0.17 10.23
CA SER A 198 -16.34 0.01 8.86
C SER A 198 -15.30 0.37 7.80
N TYR A 199 -15.49 -0.12 6.57
CA TYR A 199 -14.57 0.13 5.46
C TYR A 199 -14.27 1.62 5.25
N ASP A 200 -15.28 2.47 5.27
CA ASP A 200 -15.13 3.92 5.09
C ASP A 200 -14.25 4.55 6.17
N VAL A 201 -14.43 4.17 7.44
CA VAL A 201 -13.60 4.65 8.56
C VAL A 201 -12.14 4.23 8.37
N VAL A 202 -11.89 2.95 8.11
CA VAL A 202 -10.53 2.42 7.91
C VAL A 202 -9.88 3.07 6.70
N LYS A 203 -10.61 3.17 5.59
CA LYS A 203 -10.13 3.77 4.34
C LYS A 203 -9.84 5.27 4.50
N GLN A 204 -10.67 5.99 5.26
CA GLN A 204 -10.41 7.39 5.58
C GLN A 204 -9.10 7.54 6.38
N ASN A 205 -8.84 6.65 7.34
CA ASN A 205 -7.60 6.67 8.12
C ASN A 205 -6.36 6.31 7.28
N MET A 206 -6.50 5.46 6.27
CA MET A 206 -5.40 5.11 5.34
C MET A 206 -5.00 6.27 4.41
N ARG A 207 -5.86 7.30 4.26
CA ARG A 207 -5.60 8.46 3.39
C ARG A 207 -4.27 9.16 3.67
N LYS A 208 -3.80 9.15 4.89
CA LYS A 208 -2.53 9.77 5.30
C LYS A 208 -1.29 9.17 4.62
N TYR A 209 -1.39 7.96 4.06
CA TYR A 209 -0.30 7.30 3.33
C TYR A 209 -0.29 7.61 1.83
N PHE A 210 -1.29 8.36 1.34
CA PHE A 210 -1.46 8.66 -0.09
C PHE A 210 -1.33 10.16 -0.34
N THR A 211 -0.72 10.51 -1.46
CA THR A 211 -0.59 11.90 -1.91
C THR A 211 -1.79 12.39 -2.74
N LEU A 212 -2.70 11.49 -3.07
CA LEU A 212 -3.89 11.77 -3.88
C LEU A 212 -4.82 12.79 -3.21
N THR A 213 -5.32 13.73 -4.00
CA THR A 213 -6.37 14.66 -3.59
C THR A 213 -7.73 13.97 -3.55
N ASP A 214 -8.72 14.60 -2.90
CA ASP A 214 -10.09 14.08 -2.85
C ASP A 214 -10.71 13.92 -4.25
N ALA A 215 -10.33 14.76 -5.20
CA ALA A 215 -10.83 14.70 -6.58
C ALA A 215 -10.25 13.52 -7.39
N GLU A 216 -9.08 13.01 -7.00
CA GLU A 216 -8.41 11.87 -7.65
C GLU A 216 -8.85 10.52 -7.08
N ILE A 217 -9.58 10.51 -5.96
CA ILE A 217 -10.04 9.28 -5.32
C ILE A 217 -11.48 9.00 -5.72
N ASP A 218 -11.67 7.88 -6.43
CA ASP A 218 -13.00 7.38 -6.75
C ASP A 218 -13.74 6.97 -5.47
N ASN A 219 -15.02 7.31 -5.37
CA ASN A 219 -15.84 7.02 -4.19
C ASN A 219 -15.93 5.53 -3.86
N SER A 220 -15.77 4.64 -4.84
CA SER A 220 -15.76 3.19 -4.63
C SER A 220 -14.63 2.72 -3.71
N TYR A 221 -13.54 3.49 -3.61
CA TYR A 221 -12.47 3.25 -2.64
C TYR A 221 -12.99 3.10 -1.22
N TYR A 222 -13.96 3.91 -0.80
CA TYR A 222 -14.45 3.93 0.58
C TYR A 222 -15.42 2.78 0.92
N HIS A 223 -16.00 2.12 -0.08
CA HIS A 223 -17.08 1.16 0.13
C HIS A 223 -16.68 -0.30 -0.06
N HIS A 224 -15.52 -0.54 -0.69
CA HIS A 224 -15.08 -1.89 -1.06
C HIS A 224 -13.58 -2.06 -0.87
N ASN A 225 -13.08 -3.28 -1.07
CA ASN A 225 -11.64 -3.55 -1.10
C ASN A 225 -11.00 -3.05 -2.41
N TYR A 226 -11.29 -1.80 -2.81
CA TYR A 226 -10.74 -1.19 -4.00
C TYR A 226 -9.57 -0.28 -3.65
N PHE A 227 -8.49 -0.41 -4.44
CA PHE A 227 -7.33 0.47 -4.46
C PHE A 227 -6.89 0.69 -5.90
N CYS A 228 -6.07 1.70 -6.13
CA CYS A 228 -5.42 1.92 -7.40
C CYS A 228 -3.89 1.80 -7.26
N ALA A 229 -3.20 1.66 -8.41
CA ALA A 229 -1.75 1.50 -8.40
C ALA A 229 -1.03 2.69 -7.74
N ARG A 230 -1.54 3.91 -7.92
CA ARG A 230 -0.98 5.13 -7.33
C ARG A 230 -1.03 5.11 -5.79
N MET A 231 -2.14 4.70 -5.19
CA MET A 231 -2.26 4.60 -3.73
C MET A 231 -1.20 3.67 -3.15
N MET A 232 -0.97 2.54 -3.79
CA MET A 232 -0.01 1.57 -3.27
C MET A 232 1.44 1.97 -3.52
N MET A 233 1.72 2.68 -4.61
CA MET A 233 3.02 3.31 -4.83
C MET A 233 3.30 4.38 -3.77
N ASP A 234 2.33 5.24 -3.48
CA ASP A 234 2.44 6.28 -2.45
C ASP A 234 2.67 5.66 -1.06
N CYS A 235 1.95 4.58 -0.73
CA CYS A 235 2.12 3.84 0.52
C CYS A 235 3.55 3.27 0.64
N ALA A 236 4.10 2.72 -0.44
CA ALA A 236 5.47 2.22 -0.46
C ALA A 236 6.50 3.36 -0.33
N ALA A 237 6.26 4.50 -0.98
CA ALA A 237 7.10 5.68 -0.85
C ALA A 237 7.05 6.27 0.58
N TYR A 238 5.85 6.27 1.19
CA TYR A 238 5.69 6.66 2.59
C TYR A 238 6.51 5.76 3.52
N LEU A 239 6.40 4.43 3.39
CA LEU A 239 7.19 3.50 4.19
C LEU A 239 8.70 3.72 4.00
N TYR A 240 9.17 3.96 2.77
CA TYR A 240 10.58 4.24 2.50
C TYR A 240 11.06 5.50 3.23
N GLN A 241 10.26 6.56 3.23
CA GLN A 241 10.60 7.82 3.91
C GLN A 241 10.61 7.70 5.44
N HIS A 242 9.79 6.80 5.98
CA HIS A 242 9.57 6.57 7.41
C HIS A 242 10.09 5.20 7.90
N GLN A 243 11.00 4.55 7.17
CA GLN A 243 11.44 3.18 7.44
C GLN A 243 11.94 2.94 8.87
N ASN A 244 12.47 3.97 9.54
CA ASN A 244 12.92 3.89 10.94
C ASN A 244 11.74 3.82 11.94
N GLU A 245 10.55 4.22 11.53
CA GLU A 245 9.33 4.19 12.34
C GLU A 245 8.61 2.84 12.22
N TYR A 246 8.87 2.10 11.12
CA TYR A 246 8.20 0.84 10.79
C TYR A 246 9.20 -0.32 10.51
N PRO A 247 10.20 -0.57 11.37
CA PRO A 247 11.27 -1.54 11.06
C PRO A 247 10.75 -2.97 10.88
N ASP A 248 9.75 -3.38 11.67
CA ASP A 248 9.18 -4.71 11.56
C ASP A 248 8.28 -4.86 10.31
N ALA A 249 7.52 -3.82 9.95
CA ALA A 249 6.77 -3.82 8.70
C ALA A 249 7.68 -4.03 7.50
N LEU A 250 8.79 -3.27 7.45
CA LEU A 250 9.79 -3.40 6.39
C LEU A 250 10.37 -4.81 6.35
N ARG A 251 10.79 -5.35 7.51
CA ARG A 251 11.38 -6.70 7.64
C ARG A 251 10.42 -7.80 7.14
N TYR A 252 9.13 -7.74 7.46
CA TYR A 252 8.15 -8.72 7.01
C TYR A 252 7.88 -8.61 5.50
N LEU A 253 7.81 -7.40 4.95
CA LEU A 253 7.68 -7.18 3.51
C LEU A 253 8.93 -7.61 2.74
N GLU A 254 10.12 -7.49 3.33
CA GLU A 254 11.37 -8.02 2.78
C GLU A 254 11.43 -9.54 2.78
N ALA A 255 10.79 -10.21 3.72
CA ALA A 255 10.70 -11.66 3.78
C ALA A 255 9.59 -12.23 2.88
N ALA A 256 8.59 -11.41 2.50
CA ALA A 256 7.42 -11.85 1.75
C ALA A 256 7.79 -12.36 0.34
N GLN A 257 7.15 -13.46 -0.10
CA GLN A 257 7.24 -14.01 -1.46
C GLN A 257 8.68 -14.18 -1.96
N PRO A 258 9.50 -15.02 -1.32
CA PRO A 258 10.88 -15.23 -1.72
C PRO A 258 10.96 -15.83 -3.14
N GLY A 259 11.71 -15.17 -4.03
CA GLY A 259 11.91 -15.60 -5.42
C GLY A 259 10.76 -15.29 -6.38
N GLU A 260 9.71 -14.59 -5.92
CA GLU A 260 8.52 -14.29 -6.72
C GLU A 260 8.32 -12.78 -6.94
N TYR A 261 7.43 -12.43 -7.85
CA TYR A 261 7.05 -11.05 -8.19
C TYR A 261 8.25 -10.20 -8.60
N PHE A 262 8.51 -9.08 -7.95
CA PHE A 262 9.65 -8.22 -8.27
C PHE A 262 11.01 -8.93 -8.13
N ARG A 263 11.09 -9.93 -7.25
CA ARG A 263 12.32 -10.71 -7.00
C ARG A 263 12.67 -11.67 -8.11
N THR A 264 11.71 -12.07 -8.95
CA THR A 264 11.87 -13.10 -9.96
C THR A 264 13.08 -12.85 -10.89
N TYR A 265 13.26 -11.58 -11.27
CA TYR A 265 14.32 -11.18 -12.21
C TYR A 265 15.31 -10.16 -11.60
N LEU A 266 15.25 -9.94 -10.30
CA LEU A 266 16.16 -9.06 -9.56
C LEU A 266 16.89 -9.84 -8.45
N PRO A 267 17.69 -10.87 -8.79
CA PRO A 267 18.39 -11.67 -7.80
C PRO A 267 19.40 -10.83 -7.03
N GLY A 268 19.43 -10.97 -5.71
CA GLY A 268 20.36 -10.27 -4.83
C GLY A 268 19.98 -8.82 -4.48
N VAL A 269 18.90 -8.30 -5.05
CA VAL A 269 18.36 -6.99 -4.67
C VAL A 269 17.43 -7.15 -3.47
N THR A 270 17.58 -6.32 -2.44
CA THR A 270 16.63 -6.24 -1.33
C THR A 270 15.33 -5.60 -1.82
N ILE A 271 14.21 -6.26 -1.58
CA ILE A 271 12.89 -5.81 -2.02
C ILE A 271 11.90 -6.00 -0.88
N ALA A 272 11.20 -4.93 -0.51
CA ALA A 272 10.05 -5.00 0.39
C ALA A 272 8.77 -4.93 -0.45
N GLN A 273 7.95 -6.00 -0.46
CA GLN A 273 6.81 -6.11 -1.37
C GLN A 273 5.58 -6.71 -0.71
N LYS A 274 4.39 -6.31 -1.19
CA LYS A 274 3.11 -6.94 -0.86
C LYS A 274 2.35 -7.28 -2.13
N TYR A 275 2.08 -8.58 -2.31
CA TYR A 275 1.28 -9.08 -3.41
C TYR A 275 -0.22 -9.14 -3.08
N GLY A 276 -1.04 -9.23 -4.12
CA GLY A 276 -2.46 -9.53 -4.07
C GLY A 276 -2.86 -10.43 -5.23
N LEU A 277 -3.50 -11.56 -4.93
CA LEU A 277 -3.91 -12.55 -5.94
C LEU A 277 -5.30 -13.08 -5.60
N ARG A 278 -6.26 -12.96 -6.54
CA ARG A 278 -7.60 -13.54 -6.46
C ARG A 278 -8.31 -13.44 -7.82
N ASP A 279 -9.01 -14.49 -8.25
CA ASP A 279 -9.97 -14.48 -9.37
C ASP A 279 -9.45 -13.82 -10.68
N GLY A 280 -8.18 -14.03 -11.00
CA GLY A 280 -7.53 -13.44 -12.18
C GLY A 280 -6.87 -12.08 -11.93
N TYR A 281 -7.13 -11.43 -10.81
CA TYR A 281 -6.34 -10.28 -10.36
C TYR A 281 -4.98 -10.74 -9.86
N ASN A 282 -3.94 -10.02 -10.26
CA ASN A 282 -2.59 -10.25 -9.79
C ASN A 282 -1.87 -8.90 -9.64
N HIS A 283 -1.52 -8.55 -8.44
CA HIS A 283 -0.97 -7.24 -8.06
C HIS A 283 0.29 -7.41 -7.26
N ASN A 284 1.17 -6.42 -7.35
CA ASN A 284 2.29 -6.29 -6.44
C ASN A 284 2.66 -4.82 -6.27
N ALA A 285 3.01 -4.44 -5.06
CA ALA A 285 3.50 -3.10 -4.75
C ALA A 285 4.63 -3.18 -3.73
N GLY A 286 5.64 -2.32 -3.88
CA GLY A 286 6.76 -2.36 -2.96
C GLY A 286 7.90 -1.42 -3.31
N ILE A 287 8.97 -1.57 -2.51
CA ILE A 287 10.22 -0.82 -2.59
C ILE A 287 11.29 -1.74 -3.14
N VAL A 288 12.02 -1.30 -4.14
CA VAL A 288 13.20 -1.97 -4.68
C VAL A 288 14.43 -1.18 -4.25
N PHE A 289 15.25 -1.78 -3.39
CA PHE A 289 16.49 -1.19 -2.86
C PHE A 289 17.69 -1.51 -3.77
N ALA A 290 17.57 -1.10 -5.05
CA ALA A 290 18.68 -1.12 -5.99
C ALA A 290 19.68 -0.01 -5.66
N ASP A 291 20.78 0.13 -6.42
CA ASP A 291 21.76 1.23 -6.25
C ASP A 291 21.05 2.59 -6.27
N THR A 292 20.07 2.76 -7.16
CA THR A 292 19.11 3.85 -7.13
C THR A 292 17.76 3.29 -6.71
N PRO A 293 17.30 3.53 -5.47
CA PRO A 293 16.05 2.93 -4.99
C PRO A 293 14.82 3.53 -5.68
N PHE A 294 13.81 2.68 -5.88
CA PHE A 294 12.53 3.09 -6.45
C PHE A 294 11.36 2.34 -5.83
N VAL A 295 10.16 2.89 -5.99
CA VAL A 295 8.90 2.21 -5.68
C VAL A 295 8.15 1.87 -6.96
N LEU A 296 7.51 0.72 -6.95
CA LEU A 296 6.72 0.23 -8.07
C LEU A 296 5.41 -0.36 -7.54
N SER A 297 4.32 -0.08 -8.22
CA SER A 297 3.02 -0.69 -7.98
C SER A 297 2.43 -1.13 -9.32
N VAL A 298 2.07 -2.40 -9.41
CA VAL A 298 1.53 -3.04 -10.62
C VAL A 298 0.20 -3.68 -10.28
N TYR A 299 -0.83 -3.32 -11.02
CA TYR A 299 -2.16 -3.90 -10.91
C TYR A 299 -2.54 -4.53 -12.25
N SER A 300 -2.97 -5.78 -12.22
CA SER A 300 -3.33 -6.49 -13.45
C SER A 300 -4.50 -7.44 -13.26
N TYR A 301 -5.21 -7.71 -14.34
CA TYR A 301 -6.32 -8.64 -14.42
C TYR A 301 -6.16 -9.54 -15.66
N GLN A 302 -6.04 -10.86 -15.45
CA GLN A 302 -5.84 -11.85 -16.51
C GLN A 302 -4.69 -11.50 -17.48
N ALA A 303 -3.59 -10.96 -16.96
CA ALA A 303 -2.52 -10.36 -17.75
C ALA A 303 -1.12 -10.82 -17.29
N GLY A 304 -0.76 -12.06 -17.59
CA GLY A 304 0.62 -12.56 -17.48
C GLY A 304 1.16 -12.87 -16.07
N GLY A 305 0.41 -12.50 -15.01
CA GLY A 305 0.71 -12.93 -13.65
C GLY A 305 2.08 -12.51 -13.11
N ASN A 306 2.67 -13.37 -12.28
CA ASN A 306 3.93 -13.12 -11.57
C ASN A 306 5.12 -12.87 -12.53
N GLU A 307 5.21 -13.60 -13.65
CA GLU A 307 6.26 -13.39 -14.66
C GLU A 307 6.23 -11.97 -15.24
N MET A 308 5.07 -11.51 -15.65
CA MET A 308 4.89 -10.17 -16.22
C MET A 308 5.27 -9.08 -15.20
N ILE A 309 4.85 -9.24 -13.95
CA ILE A 309 5.16 -8.29 -12.86
C ILE A 309 6.66 -8.25 -12.60
N GLY A 310 7.32 -9.41 -12.57
CA GLY A 310 8.77 -9.51 -12.37
C GLY A 310 9.57 -8.90 -13.53
N ARG A 311 9.16 -9.12 -14.79
CA ARG A 311 9.79 -8.49 -15.95
C ARG A 311 9.63 -6.97 -15.98
N LEU A 312 8.48 -6.48 -15.54
CA LEU A 312 8.27 -5.04 -15.44
C LEU A 312 9.16 -4.41 -14.35
N ALA A 313 9.36 -5.10 -13.23
CA ALA A 313 10.28 -4.65 -12.19
C ALA A 313 11.75 -4.62 -12.71
N GLU A 314 12.16 -5.63 -13.46
CA GLU A 314 13.48 -5.67 -14.12
C GLU A 314 13.65 -4.49 -15.10
N LEU A 315 12.63 -4.23 -15.92
CA LEU A 315 12.62 -3.09 -16.86
C LEU A 315 12.80 -1.76 -16.13
N PHE A 316 12.05 -1.54 -15.05
CA PHE A 316 12.19 -0.31 -14.28
C PHE A 316 13.51 -0.22 -13.50
N ALA A 317 14.09 -1.34 -13.05
CA ALA A 317 15.41 -1.34 -12.44
C ALA A 317 16.48 -0.90 -13.46
N GLN A 318 16.46 -1.45 -14.67
CA GLN A 318 17.37 -1.05 -15.76
C GLN A 318 17.16 0.42 -16.16
N TYR A 319 15.90 0.85 -16.28
CA TYR A 319 15.56 2.24 -16.57
C TYR A 319 16.12 3.20 -15.52
N THR A 320 15.94 2.86 -14.24
CA THR A 320 16.38 3.67 -13.09
C THR A 320 17.92 3.81 -13.05
N GLU A 321 18.65 2.76 -13.42
CA GLU A 321 20.10 2.74 -13.53
C GLU A 321 20.64 3.43 -14.82
N GLY A 322 19.77 3.99 -15.64
CA GLY A 322 20.15 4.65 -16.90
C GLY A 322 20.58 3.70 -18.01
N GLN A 323 20.31 2.40 -17.87
CA GLN A 323 20.59 1.38 -18.88
C GLN A 323 19.54 1.43 -20.01
N ASP A 324 19.89 0.99 -21.19
CA ASP A 324 19.04 1.11 -22.39
C ASP A 324 17.90 0.07 -22.48
N GLY A 325 17.54 -0.57 -21.37
CA GLY A 325 16.33 -1.40 -21.28
C GLY A 325 16.23 -2.53 -22.30
N SER A 326 17.36 -3.02 -22.85
CA SER A 326 17.34 -4.18 -23.72
C SER A 326 17.20 -5.45 -22.87
N VAL A 327 15.95 -5.76 -22.53
CA VAL A 327 15.61 -7.08 -21.94
C VAL A 327 15.56 -8.08 -23.07
N TYR A 328 16.45 -9.07 -23.04
CA TYR A 328 16.49 -10.18 -23.97
C TYR A 328 15.42 -11.24 -23.65
#